data_d9fa6cbe14e0d1507cd148310d87c868
#
_entry.id   d9fa6cbe14e0d1507cd148310d87c868
#
_cell.length_a   1.000
_cell.length_b   1.000
_cell.length_c   1.000
_cell.angle_alpha   90.00
_cell.angle_beta   90.00
_cell.angle_gamma   90.00
#
_symmetry.space_group_name_H-M   'P 1'
#
loop_
_entity.id
_entity.type
_entity.pdbx_description
1 polymer ?
#
loop_
_entity_poly.entity_id
_entity_poly.type
_entity_poly.pdbx_seq_one_letter_code
_entity_poly.pdbx_strand_id
1 'polypeptide(L)'
;PMNIAVLGMGHLGQAITKYFNGKGLKLKITAAFDVDPEKVGKTIDGIPCYHMDSFEEVVEDKDISIVIVSSPTKVAPNLVLPIINAGIRGVLNFTSTPLNFPQGIIVENYDITTLLEKVAYFVKENEENPTDD
;
A
#
# COMPACT_ATOMS: atom_id res chain seq x y z
N PRO A 1 -3.72 15.57 11.48
CA PRO A 1 -3.65 14.19 10.99
C PRO A 1 -2.56 14.01 9.96
N MET A 2 -2.02 12.80 9.90
CA MET A 2 -0.98 12.45 8.96
C MET A 2 -1.59 12.04 7.64
N ASN A 3 -1.10 12.59 6.53
CA ASN A 3 -1.65 12.31 5.20
C ASN A 3 -0.97 11.10 4.55
N ILE A 4 -1.78 10.27 3.90
CA ILE A 4 -1.38 9.01 3.32
C ILE A 4 -1.78 8.98 1.85
N ALA A 5 -0.92 8.43 1.00
CA ALA A 5 -1.26 8.12 -0.39
C ALA A 5 -1.30 6.60 -0.60
N VAL A 6 -2.17 6.17 -1.50
CA VAL A 6 -2.26 4.78 -1.94
C VAL A 6 -1.67 4.68 -3.35
N LEU A 7 -0.66 3.85 -3.51
CA LEU A 7 0.01 3.60 -4.79
C LEU A 7 -0.53 2.30 -5.39
N GLY A 8 -1.36 2.44 -6.41
CA GLY A 8 -2.08 1.35 -7.05
C GLY A 8 -3.53 1.29 -6.59
N MET A 9 -4.45 1.65 -7.49
CA MET A 9 -5.88 1.70 -7.22
C MET A 9 -6.66 0.60 -7.94
N GLY A 10 -6.08 -0.59 -7.99
CA GLY A 10 -6.79 -1.80 -8.33
C GLY A 10 -7.75 -2.22 -7.21
N HIS A 11 -8.21 -3.46 -7.25
CA HIS A 11 -9.19 -3.94 -6.27
C HIS A 11 -8.67 -3.83 -4.83
N LEU A 12 -7.40 -4.20 -4.61
CA LEU A 12 -6.79 -4.12 -3.26
C LEU A 12 -6.68 -2.68 -2.79
N GLY A 13 -6.17 -1.78 -3.62
CA GLY A 13 -6.02 -0.37 -3.26
C GLY A 13 -7.36 0.28 -2.93
N GLN A 14 -8.40 -0.03 -3.69
CA GLN A 14 -9.75 0.47 -3.42
C GLN A 14 -10.31 -0.11 -2.13
N ALA A 15 -10.09 -1.40 -1.87
CA ALA A 15 -10.55 -2.03 -0.64
C ALA A 15 -9.87 -1.42 0.59
N ILE A 16 -8.56 -1.18 0.52
CA ILE A 16 -7.80 -0.54 1.59
C ILE A 16 -8.32 0.87 1.84
N THR A 17 -8.56 1.63 0.77
CA THR A 17 -9.08 3.00 0.88
C THR A 17 -10.44 3.02 1.57
N LYS A 18 -11.34 2.13 1.18
CA LYS A 18 -12.66 2.01 1.82
C LYS A 18 -12.55 1.62 3.29
N TYR A 19 -11.66 0.69 3.59
CA TYR A 19 -11.50 0.20 4.95
C TYR A 19 -11.05 1.30 5.90
N PHE A 20 -10.09 2.13 5.50
CA PHE A 20 -9.53 3.15 6.37
C PHE A 20 -10.29 4.48 6.34
N ASN A 21 -11.02 4.76 5.27
CA ASN A 21 -11.75 6.02 5.14
C ASN A 21 -12.91 6.07 6.15
N GLY A 22 -13.06 7.21 6.82
CA GLY A 22 -14.16 7.40 7.76
C GLY A 22 -14.01 6.71 9.10
N LYS A 23 -12.86 6.13 9.40
CA LYS A 23 -12.61 5.47 10.68
C LYS A 23 -12.29 6.44 11.82
N GLY A 24 -12.23 7.73 11.56
CA GLY A 24 -11.91 8.74 12.59
C GLY A 24 -10.50 8.65 13.12
N LEU A 25 -9.60 8.01 12.38
CA LEU A 25 -8.19 7.88 12.75
C LEU A 25 -7.45 9.21 12.55
N LYS A 26 -6.30 9.35 13.22
CA LYS A 26 -5.37 10.46 12.97
C LYS A 26 -4.64 10.30 11.65
N LEU A 27 -5.07 9.39 10.83
CA LEU A 27 -4.53 9.05 9.51
C LEU A 27 -5.60 9.35 8.47
N LYS A 28 -5.20 10.00 7.38
CA LYS A 28 -6.13 10.36 6.32
C LYS A 28 -5.55 10.01 4.97
N ILE A 29 -6.27 9.21 4.19
CA ILE A 29 -5.92 8.96 2.80
C ILE A 29 -6.39 10.17 1.99
N THR A 30 -5.44 10.89 1.40
CA THR A 30 -5.72 12.17 0.69
C THR A 30 -5.48 12.09 -0.81
N ALA A 31 -4.77 11.07 -1.28
CA ALA A 31 -4.46 10.91 -2.69
C ALA A 31 -4.23 9.45 -3.04
N ALA A 32 -4.48 9.13 -4.28
CA ALA A 32 -4.14 7.84 -4.88
C ALA A 32 -3.33 8.08 -6.15
N PHE A 33 -2.54 7.09 -6.53
CA PHE A 33 -1.70 7.15 -7.73
C PHE A 33 -1.83 5.86 -8.51
N ASP A 34 -1.91 5.99 -9.81
CA ASP A 34 -1.97 4.86 -10.73
C ASP A 34 -1.39 5.27 -12.08
N VAL A 35 -1.17 4.31 -12.95
CA VAL A 35 -0.78 4.57 -14.35
C VAL A 35 -1.91 4.24 -15.32
N ASP A 36 -2.98 3.62 -14.84
CA ASP A 36 -4.14 3.24 -15.63
C ASP A 36 -4.94 4.48 -16.05
N PRO A 37 -5.06 4.77 -17.38
CA PRO A 37 -5.83 5.92 -17.84
C PRO A 37 -7.29 5.94 -17.41
N GLU A 38 -7.85 4.78 -17.07
CA GLU A 38 -9.23 4.69 -16.61
C GLU A 38 -9.40 5.15 -15.17
N LYS A 39 -8.30 5.28 -14.42
CA LYS A 39 -8.30 5.70 -13.02
C LYS A 39 -7.74 7.08 -12.82
N VAL A 40 -6.74 7.46 -13.60
CA VAL A 40 -6.08 8.76 -13.52
C VAL A 40 -7.06 9.88 -13.87
N GLY A 41 -7.05 10.92 -13.05
CA GLY A 41 -7.93 12.08 -13.23
C GLY A 41 -9.33 11.91 -12.67
N LYS A 42 -9.62 10.76 -12.07
CA LYS A 42 -10.91 10.47 -11.45
C LYS A 42 -10.83 10.54 -9.94
N THR A 43 -11.97 10.70 -9.32
CA THR A 43 -12.12 10.58 -7.87
C THR A 43 -12.70 9.19 -7.60
N ILE A 44 -11.96 8.38 -6.85
CA ILE A 44 -12.34 7.01 -6.52
C ILE A 44 -12.54 6.93 -5.01
N ASP A 45 -13.74 6.55 -4.57
CA ASP A 45 -14.10 6.51 -3.14
C ASP A 45 -13.81 7.82 -2.41
N GLY A 46 -14.04 8.93 -3.09
CA GLY A 46 -13.81 10.28 -2.55
C GLY A 46 -12.36 10.73 -2.59
N ILE A 47 -11.45 9.93 -3.14
CA ILE A 47 -10.01 10.20 -3.17
C ILE A 47 -9.59 10.52 -4.62
N PRO A 48 -8.94 11.68 -4.85
CA PRO A 48 -8.45 12.00 -6.19
C PRO A 48 -7.31 11.06 -6.58
N CYS A 49 -7.37 10.56 -7.81
CA CYS A 49 -6.35 9.67 -8.36
C CYS A 49 -5.52 10.41 -9.41
N TYR A 50 -4.21 10.45 -9.19
CA TYR A 50 -3.24 11.11 -10.06
C TYR A 50 -2.40 10.09 -10.82
N HIS A 51 -1.83 10.51 -11.93
CA HIS A 51 -0.80 9.72 -12.58
C HIS A 51 0.46 9.67 -11.71
N MET A 52 1.14 8.53 -11.70
CA MET A 52 2.36 8.35 -10.90
C MET A 52 3.45 9.38 -11.24
N ASP A 53 3.48 9.90 -12.44
CA ASP A 53 4.41 10.97 -12.85
C ASP A 53 4.27 12.24 -12.01
N SER A 54 3.13 12.47 -11.39
CA SER A 54 2.88 13.64 -10.53
C SER A 54 3.16 13.36 -9.06
N PHE A 55 3.74 12.22 -8.73
CA PHE A 55 3.87 11.76 -7.34
C PHE A 55 4.61 12.75 -6.46
N GLU A 56 5.83 13.16 -6.83
CA GLU A 56 6.63 14.06 -5.99
C GLU A 56 5.95 15.41 -5.77
N GLU A 57 5.34 15.95 -6.82
CA GLU A 57 4.63 17.23 -6.76
C GLU A 57 3.43 17.16 -5.79
N VAL A 58 2.62 16.12 -5.92
CA VAL A 58 1.42 15.95 -5.08
C VAL A 58 1.80 15.64 -3.63
N VAL A 59 2.85 14.86 -3.41
CA VAL A 59 3.35 14.57 -2.06
C VAL A 59 3.73 15.87 -1.35
N GLU A 60 4.45 16.75 -2.02
CA GLU A 60 4.82 18.04 -1.46
C GLU A 60 3.59 18.92 -1.21
N ASP A 61 2.73 19.05 -2.21
CA ASP A 61 1.54 19.91 -2.14
C ASP A 61 0.58 19.49 -1.03
N LYS A 62 0.37 18.21 -0.85
CA LYS A 62 -0.57 17.66 0.14
C LYS A 62 0.08 17.24 1.45
N ASP A 63 1.37 17.45 1.61
CA ASP A 63 2.15 17.06 2.80
C ASP A 63 1.92 15.58 3.15
N ILE A 64 2.15 14.71 2.19
CA ILE A 64 1.97 13.27 2.36
C ILE A 64 3.22 12.68 3.02
N SER A 65 3.05 11.93 4.09
CA SER A 65 4.13 11.36 4.88
C SER A 65 4.29 9.86 4.73
N ILE A 66 3.20 9.17 4.40
CA ILE A 66 3.13 7.70 4.37
C ILE A 66 2.53 7.27 3.04
N VAL A 67 3.03 6.18 2.48
CA VAL A 67 2.43 5.53 1.32
C VAL A 67 2.04 4.09 1.65
N ILE A 68 0.95 3.65 1.06
CA ILE A 68 0.54 2.26 1.05
C ILE A 68 0.77 1.76 -0.37
N VAL A 69 1.57 0.72 -0.53
CA VAL A 69 1.86 0.14 -1.84
C VAL A 69 0.95 -1.05 -2.06
N SER A 70 0.03 -0.92 -3.00
CA SER A 70 -0.91 -1.95 -3.44
C SER A 70 -0.88 -2.14 -4.95
N SER A 71 0.22 -1.73 -5.58
CA SER A 71 0.48 -1.92 -7.00
C SER A 71 0.76 -3.39 -7.32
N PRO A 72 0.66 -3.82 -8.59
CA PRO A 72 1.11 -5.15 -8.96
C PRO A 72 2.55 -5.40 -8.55
N THR A 73 2.85 -6.63 -8.14
CA THR A 73 4.17 -7.02 -7.64
C THR A 73 5.31 -6.64 -8.59
N LYS A 74 5.08 -6.74 -9.90
CA LYS A 74 6.08 -6.38 -10.92
C LYS A 74 6.40 -4.89 -10.94
N VAL A 75 5.46 -4.06 -10.54
CA VAL A 75 5.60 -2.60 -10.55
C VAL A 75 6.26 -2.08 -9.28
N ALA A 76 6.03 -2.75 -8.16
CA ALA A 76 6.43 -2.28 -6.85
C ALA A 76 7.91 -1.87 -6.73
N PRO A 77 8.89 -2.62 -7.27
CA PRO A 77 10.29 -2.20 -7.20
C PRO A 77 10.58 -0.85 -7.86
N ASN A 78 9.81 -0.48 -8.89
CA ASN A 78 9.98 0.78 -9.59
C ASN A 78 9.50 1.99 -8.77
N LEU A 79 8.81 1.75 -7.67
CA LEU A 79 8.29 2.80 -6.80
C LEU A 79 9.28 3.23 -5.73
N VAL A 80 10.33 2.45 -5.50
CA VAL A 80 11.28 2.69 -4.40
C VAL A 80 11.97 4.05 -4.55
N LEU A 81 12.57 4.34 -5.71
CA LEU A 81 13.25 5.62 -5.92
C LEU A 81 12.30 6.82 -5.87
N PRO A 82 11.14 6.81 -6.53
CA PRO A 82 10.17 7.89 -6.36
C PRO A 82 9.77 8.14 -4.91
N ILE A 83 9.57 7.09 -4.14
CA ILE A 83 9.20 7.20 -2.72
C ILE A 83 10.33 7.88 -1.93
N ILE A 84 11.58 7.44 -2.13
CA ILE A 84 12.75 8.03 -1.48
C ILE A 84 12.87 9.51 -1.87
N ASN A 85 12.79 9.81 -3.16
CA ASN A 85 12.98 11.16 -3.68
C ASN A 85 11.91 12.14 -3.22
N ALA A 86 10.71 11.65 -2.97
CA ALA A 86 9.60 12.47 -2.49
C ALA A 86 9.68 12.77 -0.98
N GLY A 87 10.61 12.15 -0.26
CA GLY A 87 10.76 12.40 1.17
C GLY A 87 9.73 11.67 2.04
N ILE A 88 9.15 10.59 1.53
CA ILE A 88 8.21 9.77 2.31
C ILE A 88 8.92 9.16 3.51
N ARG A 89 8.26 9.13 4.66
CA ARG A 89 8.83 8.66 5.92
C ARG A 89 8.36 7.26 6.32
N GLY A 90 7.24 6.80 5.80
CA GLY A 90 6.70 5.49 6.13
C GLY A 90 6.11 4.79 4.91
N VAL A 91 6.28 3.47 4.85
CA VAL A 91 5.77 2.64 3.75
C VAL A 91 5.12 1.40 4.32
N LEU A 92 3.89 1.15 3.94
CA LEU A 92 3.22 -0.11 4.19
C LEU A 92 3.09 -0.84 2.84
N ASN A 93 3.81 -1.93 2.70
CA ASN A 93 3.86 -2.69 1.44
C ASN A 93 2.97 -3.93 1.53
N PHE A 94 1.91 -3.95 0.73
CA PHE A 94 1.00 -5.10 0.63
C PHE A 94 1.32 -6.02 -0.55
N THR A 95 2.41 -5.77 -1.28
CA THR A 95 2.79 -6.63 -2.41
C THR A 95 3.55 -7.87 -1.91
N SER A 96 3.68 -8.86 -2.77
CA SER A 96 4.44 -10.08 -2.46
C SER A 96 5.95 -9.90 -2.59
N THR A 97 6.41 -8.74 -3.09
CA THR A 97 7.83 -8.44 -3.20
C THR A 97 8.25 -7.57 -2.03
N PRO A 98 9.14 -8.03 -1.15
CA PRO A 98 9.69 -7.17 -0.10
C PRO A 98 10.37 -5.95 -0.71
N LEU A 99 10.13 -4.78 -0.13
CA LEU A 99 10.74 -3.54 -0.56
C LEU A 99 11.73 -3.09 0.50
N ASN A 100 12.92 -2.69 0.04
CA ASN A 100 13.99 -2.23 0.91
C ASN A 100 14.22 -0.74 0.70
N PHE A 101 14.30 -0.02 1.81
CA PHE A 101 14.52 1.42 1.82
C PHE A 101 15.73 1.74 2.71
N PRO A 102 16.36 2.93 2.50
CA PRO A 102 17.43 3.36 3.38
C PRO A 102 16.95 3.55 4.82
N GLN A 103 17.89 3.56 5.74
CA GLN A 103 17.62 3.88 7.13
C GLN A 103 16.95 5.26 7.22
N GLY A 104 15.97 5.39 8.10
CA GLY A 104 15.20 6.63 8.25
C GLY A 104 13.80 6.55 7.65
N ILE A 105 13.54 5.56 6.79
CA ILE A 105 12.19 5.28 6.29
C ILE A 105 11.69 4.02 6.99
N ILE A 106 10.54 4.13 7.66
CA ILE A 106 9.92 3.00 8.34
C ILE A 106 9.17 2.18 7.32
N VAL A 107 9.46 0.88 7.24
CA VAL A 107 8.84 -0.03 6.26
C VAL A 107 8.26 -1.23 6.97
N GLU A 108 7.00 -1.51 6.67
CA GLU A 108 6.36 -2.77 7.02
C GLU A 108 5.99 -3.51 5.72
N ASN A 109 6.50 -4.73 5.57
CA ASN A 109 6.14 -5.61 4.46
C ASN A 109 5.09 -6.59 4.95
N TYR A 110 3.88 -6.51 4.37
CA TYR A 110 2.74 -7.31 4.79
C TYR A 110 2.26 -8.17 3.62
N ASP A 111 2.89 -9.32 3.45
CA ASP A 111 2.59 -10.24 2.37
C ASP A 111 1.43 -11.16 2.78
N ILE A 112 0.22 -10.76 2.37
CA ILE A 112 -1.02 -11.48 2.72
C ILE A 112 -1.01 -12.89 2.14
N THR A 113 -0.47 -13.08 0.94
CA THR A 113 -0.40 -14.39 0.29
C THR A 113 0.45 -15.35 1.11
N THR A 114 1.63 -14.92 1.53
CA THR A 114 2.51 -15.74 2.38
C THR A 114 1.87 -16.06 3.72
N LEU A 115 1.17 -15.10 4.32
CA LEU A 115 0.47 -15.34 5.57
C LEU A 115 -0.64 -16.38 5.42
N LEU A 116 -1.40 -16.33 4.32
CA LEU A 116 -2.45 -17.31 4.06
C LEU A 116 -1.86 -18.70 3.81
N GLU A 117 -0.77 -18.79 3.05
CA GLU A 117 -0.08 -20.04 2.81
C GLU A 117 0.43 -20.65 4.11
N LYS A 118 0.91 -19.83 5.03
CA LYS A 118 1.36 -20.25 6.36
C LYS A 118 0.21 -20.84 7.17
N VAL A 119 -0.95 -20.20 7.17
CA VAL A 119 -2.14 -20.71 7.83
C VAL A 119 -2.56 -22.05 7.22
N ALA A 120 -2.59 -22.15 5.90
CA ALA A 120 -2.94 -23.38 5.20
C ALA A 120 -1.98 -24.54 5.53
N TYR A 121 -0.69 -24.24 5.62
CA TYR A 121 0.33 -25.23 6.01
C TYR A 121 0.04 -25.80 7.39
N PHE A 122 -0.23 -24.95 8.38
CA PHE A 122 -0.50 -25.40 9.75
C PHE A 122 -1.84 -26.12 9.88
N VAL A 123 -2.85 -25.74 9.11
CA VAL A 123 -4.11 -26.49 9.06
C VAL A 123 -3.88 -27.90 8.54
N LYS A 124 -3.13 -28.05 7.45
CA LYS A 124 -2.80 -29.35 6.87
C LYS A 124 -1.98 -30.21 7.84
N GLU A 125 -1.00 -29.61 8.51
CA GLU A 125 -0.18 -30.32 9.50
C GLU A 125 -1.03 -30.82 10.65
N ASN A 126 -1.99 -30.06 11.14
CA ASN A 126 -2.92 -30.47 12.18
C ASN A 126 -3.83 -31.62 11.74
N GLU A 127 -4.24 -31.65 10.47
CA GLU A 127 -5.03 -32.76 9.94
C GLU A 127 -4.25 -34.04 9.85
N GLU A 128 -2.96 -33.97 9.50
CA GLU A 128 -2.06 -35.14 9.39
C GLU A 128 -1.57 -35.61 10.77
N ASN A 129 -1.42 -34.69 11.72
CA ASN A 129 -0.91 -34.95 13.05
C ASN A 129 -1.80 -34.25 14.10
N PRO A 130 -3.06 -34.71 14.27
CA PRO A 130 -3.96 -34.05 15.19
C PRO A 130 -3.45 -34.13 16.63
N THR A 131 -3.56 -33.02 17.37
CA THR A 131 -3.23 -32.98 18.78
C THR A 131 -4.39 -33.52 19.60
N ASP A 132 -4.09 -34.24 20.69
CA ASP A 132 -5.09 -34.87 21.58
C ASP A 132 -5.63 -33.87 22.60
N ASP A 133 -6.20 -32.79 22.18
CA ASP A 133 -6.75 -31.80 23.12
C ASP A 133 -8.25 -31.94 23.27
#